data_73033d33ddb207a908ee7998757f4f13
#
_entry.id   73033d33ddb207a908ee7998757f4f13
#
_cell.length_a   1.000
_cell.length_b   1.000
_cell.length_c   1.000
_cell.angle_alpha   90.00
_cell.angle_beta   90.00
_cell.angle_gamma   90.00
#
_symmetry.space_group_name_H-M   'P 1'
#
loop_
_entity.id
_entity.type
_entity.pdbx_description
1 polymer ?
#
loop_
_entity_poly.entity_id
_entity_poly.type
_entity_poly.pdbx_seq_one_letter_code
_entity_poly.pdbx_strand_id
1 'polypeptide(L)'
;MKLIYYIILRITLALTLILTIWAVFFYVTMIDEVNDEVDDSLEDYSETIIIRALAGEELPSENNGSNNQYYLTEVTKEYAGNRNDIQYKDSMVYIVEKGETEPARILTTIFKNDEGRYYELTVSTPSIEKDDLKDAIQVWIIFLYVALLLCIITYNGRIFR
;
A
#
# COMPACT_ATOMS: atom_id res chain seq x y z
N MET A 1 43.72 28.16 -9.08
CA MET A 1 42.27 28.32 -8.77
C MET A 1 41.34 27.60 -9.75
N LYS A 2 41.49 27.66 -11.06
CA LYS A 2 40.62 27.03 -12.04
C LYS A 2 40.53 25.48 -11.90
N LEU A 3 41.64 24.79 -11.60
CA LEU A 3 41.66 23.33 -11.46
C LEU A 3 40.83 22.81 -10.27
N ILE A 4 40.96 23.46 -9.13
CA ILE A 4 40.22 23.11 -7.91
C ILE A 4 38.70 23.29 -8.14
N TYR A 5 38.31 24.34 -8.84
CA TYR A 5 36.90 24.57 -9.22
C TYR A 5 36.33 23.41 -10.05
N TYR A 6 37.05 22.95 -11.08
CA TYR A 6 36.61 21.83 -11.90
C TYR A 6 36.49 20.51 -11.12
N ILE A 7 37.37 20.25 -10.18
CA ILE A 7 37.35 19.06 -9.32
C ILE A 7 36.13 19.10 -8.43
N ILE A 8 35.89 20.22 -7.74
CA ILE A 8 34.75 20.38 -6.84
C ILE A 8 33.43 20.29 -7.62
N LEU A 9 33.34 20.93 -8.78
CA LEU A 9 32.13 20.87 -9.61
C LEU A 9 31.81 19.43 -10.04
N ARG A 10 32.83 18.65 -10.45
CA ARG A 10 32.63 17.22 -10.82
C ARG A 10 32.19 16.39 -9.64
N ILE A 11 32.77 16.59 -8.46
CA ILE A 11 32.39 15.87 -7.23
C ILE A 11 30.98 16.22 -6.85
N THR A 12 30.60 17.50 -6.87
CA THR A 12 29.23 17.94 -6.56
C THR A 12 28.22 17.33 -7.52
N LEU A 13 28.49 17.33 -8.80
CA LEU A 13 27.62 16.77 -9.82
C LEU A 13 27.46 15.25 -9.64
N ALA A 14 28.55 14.53 -9.37
CA ALA A 14 28.51 13.10 -9.10
C ALA A 14 27.70 12.79 -7.82
N LEU A 15 27.89 13.56 -6.75
CA LEU A 15 27.18 13.40 -5.49
C LEU A 15 25.67 13.66 -5.66
N THR A 16 25.32 14.72 -6.39
CA THR A 16 23.93 15.06 -6.70
C THR A 16 23.24 13.95 -7.50
N LEU A 17 23.95 13.38 -8.48
CA LEU A 17 23.42 12.29 -9.29
C LEU A 17 23.17 11.03 -8.45
N ILE A 18 24.12 10.65 -7.60
CA ILE A 18 23.98 9.51 -6.68
C ILE A 18 22.81 9.74 -5.73
N LEU A 19 22.68 10.93 -5.15
CA LEU A 19 21.60 11.30 -4.26
C LEU A 19 20.22 11.21 -4.94
N THR A 20 20.14 11.67 -6.20
CA THR A 20 18.91 11.60 -6.98
C THR A 20 18.48 10.16 -7.24
N ILE A 21 19.40 9.30 -7.67
CA ILE A 21 19.14 7.88 -7.91
C ILE A 21 18.66 7.23 -6.62
N TRP A 22 19.33 7.52 -5.51
CA TRP A 22 18.98 6.94 -4.21
C TRP A 22 17.61 7.40 -3.72
N ALA A 23 17.26 8.68 -3.89
CA ALA A 23 15.96 9.22 -3.52
C ALA A 23 14.82 8.57 -4.31
N VAL A 24 14.99 8.37 -5.62
CA VAL A 24 14.01 7.68 -6.48
C VAL A 24 13.87 6.22 -6.05
N PHE A 25 14.96 5.51 -5.85
CA PHE A 25 14.95 4.12 -5.39
C PHE A 25 14.23 3.98 -4.04
N PHE A 26 14.57 4.83 -3.09
CA PHE A 26 13.94 4.83 -1.76
C PHE A 26 12.44 5.10 -1.84
N TYR A 27 12.02 6.08 -2.66
CA TYR A 27 10.60 6.37 -2.87
C TYR A 27 9.83 5.16 -3.39
N VAL A 28 10.34 4.52 -4.46
CA VAL A 28 9.69 3.34 -5.05
C VAL A 28 9.59 2.21 -4.02
N THR A 29 10.68 1.89 -3.31
CA THR A 29 10.67 0.83 -2.30
C THR A 29 9.68 1.12 -1.17
N MET A 30 9.58 2.37 -0.70
CA MET A 30 8.63 2.73 0.36
C MET A 30 7.18 2.62 -0.10
N ILE A 31 6.88 2.96 -1.36
CA ILE A 31 5.52 2.81 -1.91
C ILE A 31 5.15 1.33 -2.07
N ASP A 32 6.09 0.50 -2.53
CA ASP A 32 5.86 -0.95 -2.63
C ASP A 32 5.58 -1.54 -1.24
N GLU A 33 6.38 -1.20 -0.23
CA GLU A 33 6.17 -1.65 1.16
C GLU A 33 4.79 -1.27 1.71
N VAL A 34 4.33 -0.02 1.45
CA VAL A 34 2.99 0.41 1.88
C VAL A 34 1.88 -0.39 1.19
N ASN A 35 2.07 -0.77 -0.08
CA ASN A 35 1.09 -1.60 -0.78
C ASN A 35 1.05 -3.02 -0.21
N ASP A 36 2.22 -3.62 0.01
CA ASP A 36 2.35 -4.98 0.54
C ASP A 36 1.73 -5.06 1.96
N GLU A 37 1.97 -4.08 2.83
CA GLU A 37 1.37 -4.02 4.17
C GLU A 37 -0.17 -3.99 4.14
N VAL A 38 -0.76 -3.28 3.16
CA VAL A 38 -2.23 -3.25 3.00
C VAL A 38 -2.76 -4.61 2.53
N ASP A 39 -2.07 -5.26 1.61
CA ASP A 39 -2.46 -6.57 1.10
C ASP A 39 -2.34 -7.64 2.20
N ASP A 40 -1.26 -7.64 3.00
CA ASP A 40 -1.06 -8.51 4.16
C ASP A 40 -2.16 -8.29 5.22
N SER A 41 -2.50 -7.04 5.51
CA SER A 41 -3.58 -6.71 6.44
C SER A 41 -4.95 -7.24 5.98
N LEU A 42 -5.23 -7.23 4.68
CA LEU A 42 -6.45 -7.82 4.12
C LEU A 42 -6.44 -9.35 4.19
N GLU A 43 -5.28 -10.00 3.96
CA GLU A 43 -5.14 -11.45 4.15
C GLU A 43 -5.42 -11.85 5.58
N ASP A 44 -4.78 -11.23 6.56
CA ASP A 44 -4.97 -11.50 7.99
C ASP A 44 -6.45 -11.33 8.40
N TYR A 45 -7.10 -10.27 7.89
CA TYR A 45 -8.52 -10.06 8.15
C TYR A 45 -9.38 -11.15 7.51
N SER A 46 -9.10 -11.53 6.26
CA SER A 46 -9.81 -12.60 5.57
C SER A 46 -9.66 -13.95 6.27
N GLU A 47 -8.44 -14.30 6.71
CA GLU A 47 -8.17 -15.52 7.49
C GLU A 47 -8.95 -15.53 8.80
N THR A 48 -9.03 -14.42 9.50
CA THR A 48 -9.79 -14.28 10.73
C THR A 48 -11.28 -14.61 10.49
N ILE A 49 -11.88 -14.09 9.42
CA ILE A 49 -13.28 -14.36 9.07
C ILE A 49 -13.46 -15.84 8.70
N ILE A 50 -12.54 -16.40 7.91
CA ILE A 50 -12.60 -17.82 7.52
C ILE A 50 -12.50 -18.74 8.74
N ILE A 51 -11.57 -18.49 9.66
CA ILE A 51 -11.37 -19.28 10.88
C ILE A 51 -12.66 -19.25 11.74
N ARG A 52 -13.28 -18.09 11.89
CA ARG A 52 -14.54 -17.95 12.64
C ARG A 52 -15.70 -18.71 11.96
N ALA A 53 -15.78 -18.62 10.62
CA ALA A 53 -16.76 -19.37 9.84
C ALA A 53 -16.57 -20.89 9.97
N LEU A 54 -15.32 -21.38 9.93
CA LEU A 54 -14.98 -22.80 10.10
C LEU A 54 -15.19 -23.28 11.53
N ALA A 55 -15.05 -22.41 12.52
CA ALA A 55 -15.38 -22.72 13.92
C ALA A 55 -16.90 -22.83 14.19
N GLY A 56 -17.74 -22.67 13.17
CA GLY A 56 -19.19 -22.75 13.28
C GLY A 56 -19.83 -21.52 13.89
N GLU A 57 -19.14 -20.38 13.90
CA GLU A 57 -19.72 -19.12 14.34
C GLU A 57 -20.74 -18.63 13.28
N GLU A 58 -21.94 -18.26 13.72
CA GLU A 58 -22.92 -17.62 12.86
C GLU A 58 -22.47 -16.19 12.53
N LEU A 59 -21.81 -16.05 11.38
CA LEU A 59 -21.39 -14.75 10.87
C LEU A 59 -22.52 -14.12 10.05
N PRO A 60 -22.80 -12.81 10.21
CA PRO A 60 -23.66 -12.11 9.28
C PRO A 60 -23.07 -12.17 7.86
N SER A 61 -23.96 -12.15 6.85
CA SER A 61 -23.53 -12.18 5.43
C SER A 61 -22.71 -10.96 5.02
N GLU A 62 -22.80 -9.89 5.81
CA GLU A 62 -22.04 -8.66 5.59
C GLU A 62 -21.70 -7.98 6.92
N ASN A 63 -20.56 -7.30 6.93
CA ASN A 63 -20.17 -6.38 7.99
C ASN A 63 -19.65 -5.09 7.33
N ASN A 64 -20.33 -3.98 7.60
CA ASN A 64 -20.09 -2.68 6.98
C ASN A 64 -19.40 -1.72 7.97
N GLY A 65 -18.36 -2.19 8.67
CA GLY A 65 -17.54 -1.33 9.53
C GLY A 65 -16.83 -0.21 8.77
N SER A 66 -16.39 0.81 9.48
CA SER A 66 -15.72 1.98 8.88
C SER A 66 -14.32 1.68 8.34
N ASN A 67 -13.62 0.74 8.95
CA ASN A 67 -12.23 0.44 8.59
C ASN A 67 -12.15 -0.77 7.65
N ASN A 68 -12.77 -1.90 8.03
CA ASN A 68 -12.79 -3.11 7.22
C ASN A 68 -14.20 -3.59 7.03
N GLN A 69 -14.52 -3.98 5.83
CA GLN A 69 -15.82 -4.53 5.46
C GLN A 69 -15.63 -5.93 4.91
N TYR A 70 -16.64 -6.79 5.10
CA TYR A 70 -16.67 -8.06 4.40
C TYR A 70 -18.07 -8.40 3.89
N TYR A 71 -18.09 -9.18 2.80
CA TYR A 71 -19.26 -9.82 2.23
C TYR A 71 -18.99 -11.31 2.10
N LEU A 72 -19.94 -12.12 2.59
CA LEU A 72 -19.87 -13.57 2.52
C LEU A 72 -21.05 -14.09 1.70
N THR A 73 -20.77 -14.75 0.58
CA THR A 73 -21.78 -15.27 -0.34
C THR A 73 -21.54 -16.74 -0.61
N GLU A 74 -22.61 -17.56 -0.45
CA GLU A 74 -22.53 -18.96 -0.84
C GLU A 74 -22.46 -19.08 -2.37
N VAL A 75 -21.52 -19.90 -2.87
CA VAL A 75 -21.28 -20.09 -4.30
C VAL A 75 -21.33 -21.56 -4.67
N THR A 76 -21.57 -21.84 -5.97
CA THR A 76 -21.60 -23.19 -6.47
C THR A 76 -20.21 -23.82 -6.54
N LYS A 77 -20.11 -25.14 -6.44
CA LYS A 77 -18.87 -25.88 -6.61
C LYS A 77 -18.18 -25.61 -7.95
N GLU A 78 -18.98 -25.41 -9.00
CA GLU A 78 -18.51 -25.14 -10.34
C GLU A 78 -17.84 -23.76 -10.46
N TYR A 79 -18.42 -22.76 -9.81
CA TYR A 79 -17.83 -21.42 -9.69
C TYR A 79 -16.55 -21.44 -8.85
N ALA A 80 -16.54 -22.15 -7.74
CA ALA A 80 -15.39 -22.32 -6.87
C ALA A 80 -14.21 -23.02 -7.57
N GLY A 81 -14.50 -24.02 -8.41
CA GLY A 81 -13.47 -24.76 -9.15
C GLY A 81 -12.71 -23.93 -10.19
N ASN A 82 -13.29 -22.85 -10.64
CA ASN A 82 -12.70 -21.95 -11.63
C ASN A 82 -11.94 -20.74 -11.00
N ARG A 83 -11.99 -20.58 -9.68
CA ARG A 83 -11.41 -19.44 -8.95
C ARG A 83 -10.79 -19.90 -7.63
N ASN A 84 -9.62 -20.50 -7.71
CA ASN A 84 -8.92 -21.00 -6.50
C ASN A 84 -7.88 -20.02 -5.94
N ASP A 85 -7.64 -18.88 -6.57
CA ASP A 85 -6.60 -17.95 -6.15
C ASP A 85 -7.18 -16.72 -5.46
N ILE A 86 -6.45 -16.20 -4.49
CA ILE A 86 -6.71 -14.89 -3.88
C ILE A 86 -6.58 -13.83 -4.96
N GLN A 87 -7.57 -12.97 -5.07
CA GLN A 87 -7.60 -11.89 -6.05
C GLN A 87 -7.65 -10.54 -5.36
N TYR A 88 -6.73 -9.66 -5.73
CA TYR A 88 -6.69 -8.28 -5.27
C TYR A 88 -7.21 -7.35 -6.35
N LYS A 89 -7.97 -6.33 -5.94
CA LYS A 89 -8.53 -5.32 -6.83
C LYS A 89 -8.68 -3.99 -6.12
N ASP A 90 -8.34 -2.90 -6.80
CA ASP A 90 -8.73 -1.55 -6.37
C ASP A 90 -10.10 -1.20 -6.95
N SER A 91 -11.01 -0.70 -6.12
CA SER A 91 -12.35 -0.29 -6.54
C SER A 91 -12.93 0.76 -5.59
N MET A 92 -14.02 1.36 -6.02
CA MET A 92 -14.81 2.25 -5.16
C MET A 92 -15.81 1.42 -4.36
N VAL A 93 -15.85 1.64 -3.04
CA VAL A 93 -16.74 0.95 -2.10
C VAL A 93 -17.57 1.97 -1.34
N TYR A 94 -18.86 1.70 -1.19
CA TYR A 94 -19.73 2.55 -0.39
C TYR A 94 -19.57 2.22 1.09
N ILE A 95 -19.18 3.21 1.88
CA ILE A 95 -18.99 3.09 3.33
C ILE A 95 -20.30 3.53 4.01
N VAL A 96 -21.06 2.57 4.52
CA VAL A 96 -22.38 2.82 5.10
C VAL A 96 -22.33 3.80 6.27
N GLU A 97 -21.34 3.67 7.15
CA GLU A 97 -21.20 4.55 8.32
C GLU A 97 -20.92 6.00 7.97
N LYS A 98 -20.19 6.25 6.88
CA LYS A 98 -19.84 7.59 6.40
C LYS A 98 -20.87 8.14 5.42
N GLY A 99 -21.67 7.28 4.79
CA GLY A 99 -22.64 7.65 3.77
C GLY A 99 -22.03 8.09 2.44
N GLU A 100 -20.77 7.72 2.17
CA GLU A 100 -20.03 8.12 0.98
C GLU A 100 -19.30 6.95 0.34
N THR A 101 -18.87 7.15 -0.91
CA THR A 101 -18.12 6.15 -1.68
C THR A 101 -16.65 6.53 -1.69
N GLU A 102 -15.80 5.62 -1.19
CA GLU A 102 -14.36 5.82 -1.07
C GLU A 102 -13.60 4.79 -1.91
N PRO A 103 -12.38 5.13 -2.37
CA PRO A 103 -11.49 4.15 -2.95
C PRO A 103 -11.08 3.12 -1.89
N ALA A 104 -11.09 1.85 -2.27
CA ALA A 104 -10.76 0.75 -1.38
C ALA A 104 -9.94 -0.32 -2.09
N ARG A 105 -9.06 -0.97 -1.34
CA ARG A 105 -8.42 -2.22 -1.72
C ARG A 105 -9.33 -3.37 -1.34
N ILE A 106 -9.54 -4.30 -2.25
CA ILE A 106 -10.43 -5.44 -2.11
C ILE A 106 -9.64 -6.72 -2.31
N LEU A 107 -9.84 -7.68 -1.41
CA LEU A 107 -9.40 -9.05 -1.54
C LEU A 107 -10.63 -9.95 -1.69
N THR A 108 -10.60 -10.85 -2.66
CA THR A 108 -11.63 -11.88 -2.84
C THR A 108 -10.99 -13.25 -2.79
N THR A 109 -11.53 -14.15 -1.95
CA THR A 109 -11.08 -15.52 -1.82
C THR A 109 -12.26 -16.48 -1.68
N ILE A 110 -12.04 -17.76 -1.97
CA ILE A 110 -13.05 -18.81 -1.85
C ILE A 110 -12.57 -19.85 -0.85
N PHE A 111 -13.45 -20.24 0.06
CA PHE A 111 -13.18 -21.33 0.99
C PHE A 111 -14.34 -22.32 1.05
N LYS A 112 -14.07 -23.48 1.59
CA LYS A 112 -15.07 -24.55 1.79
C LYS A 112 -15.25 -24.77 3.28
N ASN A 113 -16.51 -24.79 3.75
CA ASN A 113 -16.81 -25.12 5.13
C ASN A 113 -16.84 -26.64 5.39
N ASP A 114 -16.96 -27.04 6.64
CA ASP A 114 -17.00 -28.46 7.07
C ASP A 114 -18.22 -29.21 6.53
N GLU A 115 -19.30 -28.50 6.18
CA GLU A 115 -20.51 -29.06 5.56
C GLU A 115 -20.37 -29.28 4.05
N GLY A 116 -19.22 -28.92 3.47
CA GLY A 116 -18.94 -29.10 2.06
C GLY A 116 -19.47 -27.98 1.16
N ARG A 117 -20.01 -26.90 1.73
CA ARG A 117 -20.48 -25.70 1.00
C ARG A 117 -19.32 -24.76 0.72
N TYR A 118 -19.37 -24.08 -0.42
CA TYR A 118 -18.38 -23.12 -0.85
C TYR A 118 -18.89 -21.71 -0.63
N TYR A 119 -17.99 -20.86 -0.13
CA TYR A 119 -18.27 -19.45 0.13
C TYR A 119 -17.22 -18.59 -0.54
N GLU A 120 -17.66 -17.53 -1.20
CA GLU A 120 -16.82 -16.43 -1.63
C GLU A 120 -16.82 -15.37 -0.53
N LEU A 121 -15.64 -15.06 -0.03
CA LEU A 121 -15.39 -13.98 0.92
C LEU A 121 -14.75 -12.81 0.17
N THR A 122 -15.38 -11.67 0.23
CA THR A 122 -14.85 -10.40 -0.26
C THR A 122 -14.60 -9.50 0.93
N VAL A 123 -13.36 -9.13 1.17
CA VAL A 123 -12.97 -8.17 2.21
C VAL A 123 -12.46 -6.90 1.55
N SER A 124 -12.71 -5.76 2.17
CA SER A 124 -12.26 -4.47 1.67
C SER A 124 -11.80 -3.55 2.80
N THR A 125 -10.79 -2.76 2.52
CA THR A 125 -10.32 -1.68 3.40
C THR A 125 -10.24 -0.38 2.62
N PRO A 126 -10.69 0.76 3.17
CA PRO A 126 -10.53 2.06 2.54
C PRO A 126 -9.05 2.37 2.29
N SER A 127 -8.74 2.87 1.11
CA SER A 127 -7.35 3.19 0.73
C SER A 127 -6.96 4.64 0.97
N ILE A 128 -7.85 5.46 1.52
CA ILE A 128 -7.60 6.88 1.78
C ILE A 128 -6.40 7.07 2.71
N GLU A 129 -6.34 6.34 3.82
CA GLU A 129 -5.21 6.43 4.76
C GLU A 129 -3.89 6.01 4.11
N LYS A 130 -3.93 5.02 3.22
CA LYS A 130 -2.78 4.59 2.42
C LYS A 130 -2.33 5.69 1.46
N ASP A 131 -3.24 6.34 0.77
CA ASP A 131 -2.94 7.41 -0.18
C ASP A 131 -2.40 8.65 0.55
N ASP A 132 -2.96 9.01 1.69
CA ASP A 132 -2.45 10.06 2.57
C ASP A 132 -1.03 9.76 3.08
N LEU A 133 -0.75 8.49 3.41
CA LEU A 133 0.58 8.06 3.82
C LEU A 133 1.60 8.15 2.67
N LYS A 134 1.20 7.76 1.44
CA LYS A 134 2.04 7.91 0.24
C LYS A 134 2.38 9.37 -0.03
N ASP A 135 1.40 10.26 0.06
CA ASP A 135 1.58 11.69 -0.13
C ASP A 135 2.51 12.27 0.95
N ALA A 136 2.34 11.86 2.21
CA ALA A 136 3.24 12.25 3.29
C ALA A 136 4.67 11.79 3.03
N ILE A 137 4.89 10.53 2.64
CA ILE A 137 6.22 9.98 2.29
C ILE A 137 6.84 10.81 1.16
N GLN A 138 6.08 11.10 0.11
CA GLN A 138 6.54 11.90 -1.03
C GLN A 138 7.00 13.28 -0.59
N VAL A 139 6.22 13.99 0.22
CA VAL A 139 6.56 15.32 0.73
C VAL A 139 7.84 15.28 1.56
N TRP A 140 7.98 14.31 2.47
CA TRP A 140 9.17 14.18 3.31
C TRP A 140 10.43 13.85 2.50
N ILE A 141 10.33 13.00 1.48
CA ILE A 141 11.47 12.67 0.60
C ILE A 141 11.91 13.91 -0.19
N ILE A 142 10.97 14.66 -0.76
CA ILE A 142 11.27 15.92 -1.47
C ILE A 142 11.93 16.92 -0.53
N PHE A 143 11.39 17.09 0.68
CA PHE A 143 11.96 18.00 1.68
C PHE A 143 13.40 17.63 2.04
N LEU A 144 13.65 16.35 2.34
CA LEU A 144 14.98 15.84 2.64
C LEU A 144 15.95 16.05 1.48
N TYR A 145 15.51 15.75 0.26
CA TYR A 145 16.30 15.92 -0.95
C TYR A 145 16.71 17.38 -1.16
N VAL A 146 15.76 18.31 -1.04
CA VAL A 146 16.03 19.76 -1.17
C VAL A 146 16.97 20.24 -0.07
N ALA A 147 16.77 19.80 1.18
CA ALA A 147 17.66 20.14 2.28
C ALA A 147 19.11 19.68 2.05
N LEU A 148 19.30 18.45 1.56
CA LEU A 148 20.62 17.92 1.24
C LEU A 148 21.27 18.68 0.08
N LEU A 149 20.52 19.02 -0.97
CA LEU A 149 21.03 19.87 -2.07
C LEU A 149 21.49 21.24 -1.58
N LEU A 150 20.69 21.90 -0.71
CA LEU A 150 21.07 23.17 -0.12
C LEU A 150 22.34 23.05 0.73
N CYS A 151 22.50 21.98 1.50
CA CYS A 151 23.73 21.71 2.25
C CYS A 151 24.95 21.58 1.33
N ILE A 152 24.82 20.85 0.23
CA ILE A 152 25.89 20.67 -0.77
C ILE A 152 26.28 22.03 -1.37
N ILE A 153 25.29 22.84 -1.78
CA ILE A 153 25.51 24.15 -2.40
C ILE A 153 26.17 25.12 -1.40
N THR A 154 25.68 25.19 -0.16
CA THR A 154 26.21 26.09 0.86
C THR A 154 27.61 25.70 1.28
N TYR A 155 27.89 24.40 1.42
CA TYR A 155 29.22 23.90 1.73
C TYR A 155 30.24 24.27 0.63
N ASN A 156 29.88 24.03 -0.64
CA ASN A 156 30.71 24.40 -1.78
C ASN A 156 30.88 25.91 -1.88
N GLY A 157 29.84 26.71 -1.65
CA GLY A 157 29.92 28.17 -1.66
C GLY A 157 30.83 28.74 -0.56
N ARG A 158 31.00 28.07 0.59
CA ARG A 158 31.95 28.47 1.64
C ARG A 158 33.43 28.16 1.26
N ILE A 159 33.66 27.11 0.50
CA ILE A 159 35.04 26.76 0.01
C ILE A 159 35.54 27.78 -1.02
N PHE A 160 34.61 28.49 -1.68
CA PHE A 160 34.92 29.50 -2.70
C PHE A 160 35.09 30.93 -2.19
N ARG A 161 34.84 31.20 -0.93
CA ARG A 161 35.15 32.46 -0.27
C ARG A 161 36.46 32.36 0.49
#